data_417ba08da4d1ff92915288cc2e88ee13
#
_entry.id   417ba08da4d1ff92915288cc2e88ee13
#
_cell.length_a   1.000
_cell.length_b   1.000
_cell.length_c   1.000
_cell.angle_alpha   90.00
_cell.angle_beta   90.00
_cell.angle_gamma   90.00
#
_symmetry.space_group_name_H-M   'P 1'
#
loop_
_entity.id
_entity.type
_entity.pdbx_description
1 polymer ?
#
loop_
_entity_poly.entity_id
_entity_poly.type
_entity_poly.pdbx_seq_one_letter_code
_entity_poly.pdbx_strand_id
1 'polypeptide(L)'
;VIPFTPLGEHTLTWYCPTGNRTASMTEPKEGRTIAIDKSMGLKFGDTVYIENYGAFVCEDTGSAIKGRKVDIYIEDCKQAKQNGVKKAKVYLIGE
;
A
#
# COMPACT_ATOMS: atom_id res chain seq x y z
N VAL A 1 -2.36 4.33 -23.95
CA VAL A 1 -2.07 5.12 -22.74
C VAL A 1 -2.86 4.58 -21.57
N ILE A 2 -2.15 4.24 -20.49
CA ILE A 2 -2.81 3.76 -19.27
C ILE A 2 -3.12 4.98 -18.41
N PRO A 3 -4.39 5.22 -18.07
CA PRO A 3 -4.74 6.38 -17.27
C PRO A 3 -4.26 6.25 -15.83
N PHE A 4 -3.80 7.36 -15.29
CA PHE A 4 -3.42 7.48 -13.88
C PHE A 4 -4.37 8.49 -13.23
N THR A 5 -5.14 8.04 -12.27
CA THR A 5 -6.06 8.93 -11.55
C THR A 5 -5.40 9.40 -10.27
N PRO A 6 -5.15 10.70 -10.11
CA PRO A 6 -4.51 11.21 -8.89
C PRO A 6 -5.40 10.97 -7.68
N LEU A 7 -4.83 10.41 -6.63
CA LEU A 7 -5.52 10.20 -5.35
C LEU A 7 -5.03 11.17 -4.28
N GLY A 8 -4.00 11.96 -4.60
CA GLY A 8 -3.42 12.93 -3.69
C GLY A 8 -2.30 12.38 -2.84
N GLU A 9 -1.81 13.21 -1.94
CA GLU A 9 -0.72 12.83 -1.06
C GLU A 9 -1.21 11.87 0.02
N HIS A 10 -0.43 10.81 0.26
CA HIS A 10 -0.73 9.82 1.29
C HIS A 10 0.45 9.69 2.23
N THR A 11 0.16 9.34 3.46
CA THR A 11 1.17 9.00 4.46
C THR A 11 1.56 7.55 4.25
N LEU A 12 2.87 7.32 4.13
CA LEU A 12 3.41 5.98 3.91
C LEU A 12 4.04 5.44 5.20
N THR A 13 3.72 4.20 5.51
CA THR A 13 4.37 3.45 6.58
C THR A 13 4.75 2.09 6.00
N TRP A 14 5.49 1.30 6.76
CA TRP A 14 5.94 -0.02 6.32
C TRP A 14 5.64 -1.05 7.39
N TYR A 15 5.29 -2.26 6.97
CA TYR A 15 5.07 -3.36 7.90
C TYR A 15 5.79 -4.61 7.40
N CYS A 16 6.07 -5.53 8.32
CA CYS A 16 6.81 -6.75 8.03
C CYS A 16 5.92 -7.98 8.31
N PRO A 17 6.40 -9.19 8.00
CA PRO A 17 5.59 -10.39 8.13
C PRO A 17 4.93 -10.56 9.50
N THR A 18 3.64 -10.91 9.48
CA THR A 18 2.86 -11.18 10.68
C THR A 18 2.59 -12.67 10.87
N GLY A 19 2.97 -13.50 9.89
CA GLY A 19 2.63 -14.91 9.88
C GLY A 19 1.27 -15.21 9.28
N ASN A 20 0.54 -14.20 8.87
CA ASN A 20 -0.81 -14.33 8.32
C ASN A 20 -0.87 -13.91 6.86
N ARG A 21 -1.89 -14.39 6.16
CA ARG A 21 -2.20 -13.89 4.82
C ARG A 21 -2.79 -12.48 4.92
N THR A 22 -2.81 -11.78 3.79
CA THR A 22 -3.44 -10.47 3.70
C THR A 22 -4.96 -10.61 3.84
N ALA A 23 -5.64 -9.48 3.99
CA ALA A 23 -7.10 -9.48 4.08
C ALA A 23 -7.77 -10.02 2.82
N SER A 24 -7.10 -9.93 1.66
CA SER A 24 -7.60 -10.51 0.40
C SER A 24 -7.24 -11.99 0.27
N MET A 25 -6.66 -12.59 1.30
CA MET A 25 -6.27 -14.00 1.37
C MET A 25 -5.07 -14.36 0.47
N THR A 26 -4.26 -13.37 0.11
CA THR A 26 -3.04 -13.60 -0.65
C THR A 26 -1.85 -13.68 0.30
N GLU A 27 -0.77 -14.33 -0.16
CA GLU A 27 0.50 -14.27 0.57
C GLU A 27 1.11 -12.90 0.32
N PRO A 28 1.48 -12.16 1.38
CA PRO A 28 2.11 -10.87 1.17
C PRO A 28 3.44 -11.00 0.46
N LYS A 29 3.75 -10.06 -0.42
CA LYS A 29 4.98 -10.07 -1.19
C LYS A 29 5.57 -8.66 -1.27
N GLU A 30 6.85 -8.55 -0.94
CA GLU A 30 7.58 -7.30 -1.08
C GLU A 30 7.61 -6.86 -2.55
N GLY A 31 7.36 -5.57 -2.77
CA GLY A 31 7.27 -5.02 -4.12
C GLY A 31 5.90 -5.12 -4.75
N ARG A 32 4.94 -5.75 -4.07
CA ARG A 32 3.57 -5.88 -4.56
C ARG A 32 2.52 -5.46 -3.54
N THR A 33 2.61 -5.96 -2.32
CA THR A 33 1.53 -5.88 -1.34
C THR A 33 1.54 -4.56 -0.57
N ILE A 34 0.39 -3.89 -0.53
CA ILE A 34 0.17 -2.75 0.36
C ILE A 34 -1.17 -2.92 1.08
N ALA A 35 -1.25 -2.32 2.27
CA ALA A 35 -2.49 -2.24 3.03
C ALA A 35 -3.07 -0.84 2.87
N ILE A 36 -4.38 -0.76 2.67
CA ILE A 36 -5.08 0.49 2.41
C ILE A 36 -6.35 0.56 3.25
N ASP A 37 -6.96 1.73 3.26
CA ASP A 37 -8.29 1.93 3.85
C ASP A 37 -9.33 1.79 2.74
N LYS A 38 -10.08 0.70 2.76
CA LYS A 38 -11.08 0.43 1.72
C LYS A 38 -12.18 1.50 1.66
N SER A 39 -12.40 2.21 2.75
CA SER A 39 -13.40 3.27 2.77
C SER A 39 -13.03 4.46 1.89
N MET A 40 -11.79 4.51 1.41
CA MET A 40 -11.33 5.58 0.52
C MET A 40 -11.54 5.28 -0.96
N GLY A 41 -12.34 4.29 -1.28
CA GLY A 41 -12.69 3.97 -2.67
C GLY A 41 -11.77 3.01 -3.38
N LEU A 42 -10.72 2.54 -2.71
CA LEU A 42 -9.85 1.51 -3.26
C LEU A 42 -10.38 0.14 -2.88
N LYS A 43 -10.11 -0.85 -3.72
CA LYS A 43 -10.54 -2.22 -3.47
C LYS A 43 -9.39 -3.17 -3.73
N PHE A 44 -9.49 -4.38 -3.20
CA PHE A 44 -8.47 -5.41 -3.43
C PHE A 44 -8.32 -5.70 -4.91
N GLY A 45 -7.08 -5.78 -5.37
CA GLY A 45 -6.76 -5.96 -6.77
C GLY A 45 -6.47 -4.67 -7.52
N ASP A 46 -6.84 -3.52 -6.96
CA ASP A 46 -6.48 -2.24 -7.57
C ASP A 46 -4.96 -2.08 -7.54
N THR A 47 -4.42 -1.55 -8.64
CA THR A 47 -3.01 -1.23 -8.73
C THR A 47 -2.84 0.27 -8.57
N VAL A 48 -1.91 0.68 -7.72
CA VAL A 48 -1.60 2.09 -7.53
C VAL A 48 -0.13 2.33 -7.82
N TYR A 49 0.18 3.53 -8.27
CA TYR A 49 1.55 3.99 -8.41
C TYR A 49 1.85 4.97 -7.27
N ILE A 50 2.90 4.71 -6.53
CA ILE A 50 3.36 5.59 -5.46
C ILE A 50 4.63 6.28 -5.95
N GLU A 51 4.58 7.60 -6.06
CA GLU A 51 5.69 8.41 -6.56
C GLU A 51 6.98 8.09 -5.79
N ASN A 52 8.05 7.84 -6.53
CA ASN A 52 9.38 7.46 -6.02
C ASN A 52 9.49 6.03 -5.48
N TYR A 53 8.40 5.27 -5.45
CA TYR A 53 8.45 3.90 -4.90
C TYR A 53 7.99 2.85 -5.91
N GLY A 54 7.12 3.20 -6.84
CA GLY A 54 6.70 2.27 -7.89
C GLY A 54 5.24 1.85 -7.76
N ALA A 55 4.90 0.76 -8.49
CA ALA A 55 3.54 0.25 -8.55
C ALA A 55 3.32 -0.86 -7.52
N PHE A 56 2.15 -0.85 -6.89
CA PHE A 56 1.78 -1.83 -5.87
C PHE A 56 0.33 -2.25 -6.05
N VAL A 57 -0.03 -3.40 -5.47
CA VAL A 57 -1.39 -3.93 -5.52
C VAL A 57 -2.03 -3.85 -4.13
N CYS A 58 -3.26 -3.35 -4.09
CA CYS A 58 -4.03 -3.27 -2.84
C CYS A 58 -4.48 -4.69 -2.48
N GLU A 59 -3.90 -5.26 -1.43
CA GLU A 59 -4.18 -6.63 -1.02
C GLU A 59 -4.55 -6.77 0.44
N ASP A 60 -4.29 -5.74 1.24
CA ASP A 60 -4.45 -5.85 2.68
C ASP A 60 -5.15 -4.63 3.27
N THR A 61 -5.61 -4.77 4.50
CA THR A 61 -6.15 -3.69 5.30
C THR A 61 -5.61 -3.84 6.71
N GLY A 62 -5.76 -2.80 7.52
CA GLY A 62 -5.36 -2.85 8.92
C GLY A 62 -6.17 -1.87 9.74
N SER A 63 -6.37 -2.18 11.02
CA SER A 63 -7.19 -1.32 11.90
C SER A 63 -6.60 0.08 12.05
N ALA A 64 -5.29 0.22 11.88
CA ALA A 64 -4.61 1.51 11.97
C ALA A 64 -4.48 2.21 10.61
N ILE A 65 -4.90 1.56 9.51
CA ILE A 65 -4.75 2.11 8.17
C ILE A 65 -6.04 2.80 7.79
N LYS A 66 -6.13 4.08 8.11
CA LYS A 66 -7.33 4.89 7.90
C LYS A 66 -7.03 6.13 7.07
N GLY A 67 -7.99 6.50 6.22
CA GLY A 67 -7.88 7.70 5.40
C GLY A 67 -6.76 7.58 4.37
N ARG A 68 -6.03 8.67 4.19
CA ARG A 68 -4.94 8.74 3.21
C ARG A 68 -3.66 8.15 3.78
N LYS A 69 -3.70 6.87 4.08
CA LYS A 69 -2.56 6.14 4.62
C LYS A 69 -2.36 4.85 3.85
N VAL A 70 -1.11 4.54 3.53
CA VAL A 70 -0.73 3.31 2.85
C VAL A 70 0.36 2.65 3.67
N ASP A 71 0.21 1.37 3.95
CA ASP A 71 1.21 0.60 4.70
C ASP A 71 1.84 -0.40 3.74
N ILE A 72 3.13 -0.24 3.48
CA ILE A 72 3.85 -1.00 2.45
C ILE A 72 4.50 -2.21 3.09
N TYR A 73 4.22 -3.39 2.54
CA TYR A 73 4.80 -4.64 3.03
C TYR A 73 6.26 -4.78 2.60
N ILE A 74 7.14 -5.06 3.56
CA ILE A 74 8.52 -5.48 3.27
C ILE A 74 8.89 -6.63 4.20
N GLU A 75 9.87 -7.42 3.78
CA GLU A 75 10.25 -8.64 4.51
C GLU A 75 11.07 -8.36 5.76
N ASP A 76 11.88 -7.30 5.74
CA ASP A 76 12.80 -6.98 6.82
C ASP A 76 12.15 -6.05 7.84
N CYS A 77 11.87 -6.59 9.03
CA CYS A 77 11.23 -5.81 10.10
C CYS A 77 12.10 -4.64 10.58
N LYS A 78 13.41 -4.81 10.55
CA LYS A 78 14.32 -3.73 10.93
C LYS A 78 14.22 -2.58 9.93
N GLN A 79 14.20 -2.89 8.65
CA GLN A 79 14.08 -1.89 7.60
C GLN A 79 12.72 -1.20 7.68
N ALA A 80 11.66 -1.93 8.00
CA ALA A 80 10.33 -1.35 8.17
C ALA A 80 10.35 -0.25 9.24
N LYS A 81 11.02 -0.49 10.35
CA LYS A 81 11.15 0.50 11.42
C LYS A 81 12.01 1.68 10.99
N GLN A 82 13.10 1.42 10.28
CA GLN A 82 14.03 2.46 9.85
C GLN A 82 13.40 3.40 8.81
N ASN A 83 12.50 2.89 7.98
CA ASN A 83 11.83 3.71 6.98
C ASN A 83 10.93 4.77 7.62
N GLY A 84 10.39 4.51 8.79
CA GLY A 84 9.60 5.46 9.53
C GLY A 84 8.31 5.85 8.81
N VAL A 85 8.05 7.15 8.74
CA VAL A 85 6.86 7.71 8.11
C VAL A 85 7.28 8.65 7.00
N LYS A 86 6.74 8.46 5.82
CA LYS A 86 7.03 9.30 4.65
C LYS A 86 5.72 9.78 4.03
N LYS A 87 5.80 10.65 3.05
CA LYS A 87 4.65 11.09 2.28
C LYS A 87 4.98 11.02 0.80
N ALA A 88 3.98 10.68 0.00
CA ALA A 88 4.13 10.65 -1.44
C ALA A 88 2.77 10.76 -2.11
N LYS A 89 2.79 11.21 -3.36
CA LYS A 89 1.59 11.24 -4.18
C LYS A 89 1.27 9.84 -4.67
N VAL A 90 -0.01 9.49 -4.65
CA VAL A 90 -0.50 8.18 -5.05
C VAL A 90 -1.48 8.33 -6.20
N TYR A 91 -1.39 7.42 -7.15
CA TYR A 91 -2.23 7.43 -8.36
C TYR A 91 -2.85 6.05 -8.55
N LEU A 92 -4.13 6.01 -8.88
CA LEU A 92 -4.78 4.75 -9.27
C LEU A 92 -4.42 4.47 -10.73
N ILE A 93 -3.92 3.28 -11.02
CA ILE A 93 -3.57 2.88 -12.39
C ILE A 93 -4.74 2.13 -13.01
N GLY A 94 -5.09 2.55 -14.23
CA GLY A 94 -6.18 1.95 -14.97
C GLY A 94 -7.48 2.68 -14.71
N GLU A 95 -8.60 1.98 -14.95
CA GLU A 95 -9.92 2.57 -14.85
C GLU A 95 -10.52 2.54 -13.45
#